data_e9db8b656a32d91ded07c1425a3c039d
#
_entry.id   e9db8b656a32d91ded07c1425a3c039d
#
_cell.length_a   1.000
_cell.length_b   1.000
_cell.length_c   1.000
_cell.angle_alpha   90.00
_cell.angle_beta   90.00
_cell.angle_gamma   90.00
#
_symmetry.space_group_name_H-M   'P 1'
#
loop_
_entity.id
_entity.type
_entity.pdbx_description
1 polymer ?
#
loop_
_entity_poly.entity_id
_entity_poly.type
_entity_poly.pdbx_seq_one_letter_code
_entity_poly.pdbx_strand_id
1 'polypeptide(L)'
;MVQNTSTKERNPSIIILDFGSQYSELIARRIREANVFSMVVSHLISIDEINEINPLGIILSGGPNSVYEINAPQCDKEIFNLGIPILGICYGMQLMVKQLGGVVIKAKNLSEYGRAPIIIDDINDLMRNVKNQSIMWMSHGDSINTLPSNFIQIAH
;
A
#
# COMPACT_ATOMS: atom_id res chain seq x y z
N MET A 1 -7.41 8.13 -47.38
CA MET A 1 -7.28 7.06 -46.36
C MET A 1 -6.63 7.67 -45.15
N VAL A 2 -7.40 8.02 -44.13
CA VAL A 2 -6.88 8.53 -42.87
C VAL A 2 -6.57 7.31 -42.00
N GLN A 3 -5.30 7.06 -41.74
CA GLN A 3 -4.90 6.02 -40.82
C GLN A 3 -5.32 6.46 -39.43
N ASN A 4 -6.31 5.77 -38.88
CA ASN A 4 -6.75 5.89 -37.51
C ASN A 4 -5.65 5.26 -36.62
N THR A 5 -4.67 6.05 -36.19
CA THR A 5 -3.73 5.66 -35.14
C THR A 5 -4.52 5.66 -33.86
N SER A 6 -5.08 4.50 -33.51
CA SER A 6 -5.61 4.29 -32.18
C SER A 6 -4.46 4.52 -31.20
N THR A 7 -4.48 5.64 -30.52
CA THR A 7 -3.68 5.85 -29.31
C THR A 7 -4.10 4.77 -28.33
N LYS A 8 -3.28 3.73 -28.25
CA LYS A 8 -3.40 2.70 -27.20
C LYS A 8 -3.30 3.46 -25.90
N GLU A 9 -4.43 3.70 -25.22
CA GLU A 9 -4.43 4.30 -23.89
C GLU A 9 -3.43 3.51 -23.06
N ARG A 10 -2.42 4.20 -22.51
CA ARG A 10 -1.42 3.55 -21.69
C ARG A 10 -2.13 3.15 -20.40
N ASN A 11 -2.31 1.86 -20.21
CA ASN A 11 -2.82 1.34 -18.96
C ASN A 11 -1.92 1.83 -17.81
N PRO A 12 -2.49 2.27 -16.69
CA PRO A 12 -1.70 2.66 -15.53
C PRO A 12 -0.83 1.50 -15.08
N SER A 13 0.46 1.77 -14.93
CA SER A 13 1.40 0.77 -14.45
C SER A 13 1.18 0.47 -12.97
N ILE A 14 0.79 1.48 -12.18
CA ILE A 14 0.51 1.34 -10.74
C ILE A 14 -0.83 1.99 -10.42
N ILE A 15 -1.69 1.30 -9.69
CA ILE A 15 -2.90 1.89 -9.11
C ILE A 15 -2.72 2.07 -7.60
N ILE A 16 -3.26 3.17 -7.07
CA ILE A 16 -3.26 3.47 -5.64
C ILE A 16 -4.71 3.44 -5.16
N LEU A 17 -5.06 2.48 -4.31
CA LEU A 17 -6.35 2.43 -3.64
C LEU A 17 -6.37 3.45 -2.51
N ASP A 18 -7.31 4.39 -2.58
CA ASP A 18 -7.41 5.48 -1.60
C ASP A 18 -8.33 5.10 -0.43
N PHE A 19 -7.74 5.00 0.76
CA PHE A 19 -8.43 4.76 2.03
C PHE A 19 -8.66 6.06 2.84
N GLY A 20 -8.66 7.21 2.17
CA GLY A 20 -8.83 8.51 2.81
C GLY A 20 -7.53 9.17 3.26
N SER A 21 -6.41 8.81 2.66
CA SER A 21 -5.12 9.41 2.94
C SER A 21 -4.98 10.80 2.34
N GLN A 22 -4.42 11.73 3.11
CA GLN A 22 -3.99 13.03 2.58
C GLN A 22 -2.83 12.91 1.57
N TYR A 23 -2.19 11.74 1.49
CA TYR A 23 -0.97 11.52 0.71
C TYR A 23 -1.17 10.65 -0.54
N SER A 24 -2.39 10.20 -0.86
CA SER A 24 -2.64 9.34 -2.02
C SER A 24 -2.15 9.98 -3.33
N GLU A 25 -2.44 11.26 -3.54
CA GLU A 25 -1.95 12.01 -4.72
C GLU A 25 -0.44 12.25 -4.67
N LEU A 26 0.15 12.43 -3.48
CA LEU A 26 1.59 12.55 -3.33
C LEU A 26 2.30 11.24 -3.68
N ILE A 27 1.74 10.10 -3.28
CA ILE A 27 2.26 8.78 -3.67
C ILE A 27 2.22 8.63 -5.19
N ALA A 28 1.09 8.95 -5.82
CA ALA A 28 0.95 8.90 -7.27
C ALA A 28 1.97 9.82 -7.98
N ARG A 29 2.17 11.03 -7.46
CA ARG A 29 3.16 11.95 -7.98
C ARG A 29 4.58 11.39 -7.88
N ARG A 30 4.97 10.80 -6.74
CA ARG A 30 6.30 10.19 -6.57
C ARG A 30 6.57 9.05 -7.53
N ILE A 31 5.55 8.25 -7.82
CA ILE A 31 5.65 7.19 -8.83
C ILE A 31 5.85 7.79 -10.22
N ARG A 32 5.11 8.85 -10.57
CA ARG A 32 5.27 9.54 -11.86
C ARG A 32 6.64 10.23 -12.01
N GLU A 33 7.20 10.75 -10.93
CA GLU A 33 8.57 11.29 -10.89
C GLU A 33 9.62 10.21 -11.20
N ALA A 34 9.33 8.95 -10.93
CA ALA A 34 10.12 7.80 -11.35
C ALA A 34 9.82 7.31 -12.78
N ASN A 35 9.10 8.09 -13.59
CA ASN A 35 8.67 7.78 -14.95
C ASN A 35 7.74 6.56 -15.06
N VAL A 36 7.02 6.24 -14.00
CA VAL A 36 6.01 5.19 -13.99
C VAL A 36 4.62 5.83 -13.97
N PHE A 37 3.74 5.41 -14.87
CA PHE A 37 2.37 5.90 -14.88
C PHE A 37 1.60 5.37 -13.66
N SER A 38 0.80 6.22 -13.04
CA SER A 38 0.01 5.85 -11.85
C SER A 38 -1.31 6.62 -11.80
N MET A 39 -2.31 6.02 -11.18
CA MET A 39 -3.59 6.67 -10.90
C MET A 39 -4.10 6.29 -9.51
N VAL A 40 -4.82 7.23 -8.90
CA VAL A 40 -5.53 7.02 -7.65
C VAL A 40 -6.95 6.55 -7.98
N VAL A 41 -7.39 5.49 -7.33
CA VAL A 41 -8.72 4.90 -7.51
C VAL A 41 -9.40 4.71 -6.16
N SER A 42 -10.72 4.56 -6.16
CA SER A 42 -11.45 4.24 -4.94
C SER A 42 -11.01 2.89 -4.36
N HIS A 43 -10.97 2.79 -3.03
CA HIS A 43 -10.78 1.50 -2.35
C HIS A 43 -11.92 0.50 -2.63
N LEU A 44 -13.05 0.97 -3.19
CA LEU A 44 -14.21 0.16 -3.59
C LEU A 44 -14.14 -0.30 -5.05
N ILE A 45 -13.03 -0.05 -5.76
CA ILE A 45 -12.84 -0.53 -7.13
C ILE A 45 -13.07 -2.05 -7.18
N SER A 46 -13.82 -2.49 -8.18
CA SER A 46 -14.11 -3.91 -8.37
C SER A 46 -12.94 -4.67 -8.97
N ILE A 47 -12.93 -5.99 -8.77
CA ILE A 47 -11.92 -6.89 -9.36
C ILE A 47 -11.95 -6.81 -10.89
N ASP A 48 -13.14 -6.71 -11.49
CA ASP A 48 -13.30 -6.60 -12.94
C ASP A 48 -12.65 -5.33 -13.47
N GLU A 49 -12.87 -4.17 -12.81
CA GLU A 49 -12.23 -2.92 -13.17
C GLU A 49 -10.69 -2.99 -13.03
N ILE A 50 -10.18 -3.65 -11.98
CA ILE A 50 -8.73 -3.86 -11.82
C ILE A 50 -8.19 -4.72 -12.96
N ASN A 51 -8.90 -5.77 -13.34
CA ASN A 51 -8.51 -6.64 -14.45
C ASN A 51 -8.53 -5.90 -15.80
N GLU A 52 -9.50 -5.02 -16.03
CA GLU A 52 -9.56 -4.16 -17.23
C GLU A 52 -8.37 -3.18 -17.28
N ILE A 53 -8.03 -2.57 -16.15
CA ILE A 53 -6.87 -1.69 -16.02
C ILE A 53 -5.57 -2.47 -16.23
N ASN A 54 -5.50 -3.71 -15.76
CA ASN A 54 -4.33 -4.60 -15.83
C ASN A 54 -3.04 -3.93 -15.28
N PRO A 55 -3.02 -3.48 -14.01
CA PRO A 55 -1.88 -2.78 -13.45
C PRO A 55 -0.72 -3.74 -13.17
N LEU A 56 0.50 -3.21 -13.17
CA LEU A 56 1.72 -3.96 -12.80
C LEU A 56 1.94 -4.02 -11.28
N GLY A 57 1.23 -3.20 -10.52
CA GLY A 57 1.29 -3.18 -9.07
C GLY A 57 0.15 -2.38 -8.46
N ILE A 58 -0.16 -2.70 -7.21
CA ILE A 58 -1.22 -2.05 -6.43
C ILE A 58 -0.60 -1.47 -5.16
N ILE A 59 -0.96 -0.23 -4.82
CA ILE A 59 -0.60 0.36 -3.53
C ILE A 59 -1.87 0.57 -2.73
N LEU A 60 -1.89 0.07 -1.50
CA LEU A 60 -2.92 0.37 -0.51
C LEU A 60 -2.44 1.57 0.29
N SER A 61 -3.09 2.71 0.16
CA SER A 61 -2.69 3.95 0.82
C SER A 61 -2.86 3.88 2.35
N GLY A 62 -2.35 4.86 3.03
CA GLY A 62 -2.71 5.11 4.42
C GLY A 62 -4.17 5.57 4.55
N GLY A 63 -4.58 5.83 5.77
CA GLY A 63 -5.90 6.36 6.09
C GLY A 63 -5.99 6.77 7.55
N PRO A 64 -6.99 7.58 7.92
CA PRO A 64 -7.14 8.09 9.28
C PRO A 64 -7.77 7.07 10.24
N ASN A 65 -8.36 6.01 9.73
CA ASN A 65 -9.13 5.04 10.51
C ASN A 65 -8.23 3.96 11.15
N SER A 66 -8.73 3.36 12.23
CA SER A 66 -8.23 2.09 12.71
C SER A 66 -8.91 0.93 11.97
N VAL A 67 -8.18 -0.12 11.66
CA VAL A 67 -8.74 -1.33 11.02
C VAL A 67 -9.79 -2.05 11.87
N TYR A 68 -9.96 -1.64 13.13
CA TYR A 68 -10.96 -2.18 14.07
C TYR A 68 -12.26 -1.38 14.10
N GLU A 69 -12.32 -0.22 13.49
CA GLU A 69 -13.54 0.57 13.43
C GLU A 69 -14.60 -0.15 12.58
N ILE A 70 -15.87 -0.07 13.01
CA ILE A 70 -16.99 -0.79 12.38
C ILE A 70 -17.13 -0.36 10.91
N ASN A 71 -16.91 0.93 10.61
CA ASN A 71 -17.05 1.51 9.28
C ASN A 71 -15.69 1.80 8.63
N ALA A 72 -14.62 1.15 9.08
CA ALA A 72 -13.29 1.33 8.48
C ALA A 72 -13.33 0.94 6.99
N PRO A 73 -12.74 1.75 6.10
CA PRO A 73 -12.72 1.45 4.66
C PRO A 73 -12.08 0.09 4.40
N GLN A 74 -12.70 -0.71 3.56
CA GLN A 74 -12.23 -2.05 3.17
C GLN A 74 -12.06 -2.09 1.65
N CYS A 75 -11.16 -2.92 1.17
CA CYS A 75 -11.11 -3.33 -0.23
C CYS A 75 -11.61 -4.77 -0.37
N ASP A 76 -11.90 -5.16 -1.60
CA ASP A 76 -12.21 -6.55 -1.89
C ASP A 76 -10.99 -7.43 -1.57
N LYS A 77 -11.19 -8.47 -0.77
CA LYS A 77 -10.14 -9.40 -0.37
C LYS A 77 -9.52 -10.16 -1.55
N GLU A 78 -10.29 -10.33 -2.63
CA GLU A 78 -9.81 -11.03 -3.84
C GLU A 78 -8.65 -10.30 -4.53
N ILE A 79 -8.38 -9.03 -4.22
CA ILE A 79 -7.20 -8.33 -4.76
C ILE A 79 -5.90 -9.07 -4.44
N PHE A 80 -5.82 -9.75 -3.28
CA PHE A 80 -4.63 -10.49 -2.87
C PHE A 80 -4.42 -11.79 -3.65
N ASN A 81 -5.43 -12.24 -4.40
CA ASN A 81 -5.40 -13.44 -5.22
C ASN A 81 -5.11 -13.15 -6.71
N LEU A 82 -4.99 -11.87 -7.10
CA LEU A 82 -4.76 -11.48 -8.50
C LEU A 82 -3.34 -11.79 -9.01
N GLY A 83 -2.40 -12.15 -8.14
CA GLY A 83 -1.00 -12.35 -8.51
C GLY A 83 -0.26 -11.06 -8.85
N ILE A 84 -0.81 -9.90 -8.54
CA ILE A 84 -0.23 -8.57 -8.74
C ILE A 84 0.54 -8.18 -7.48
N PRO A 85 1.77 -7.65 -7.56
CA PRO A 85 2.50 -7.15 -6.40
C PRO A 85 1.71 -6.04 -5.67
N ILE A 86 1.62 -6.14 -4.35
CA ILE A 86 0.87 -5.19 -3.51
C ILE A 86 1.78 -4.59 -2.45
N LEU A 87 1.75 -3.26 -2.32
CA LEU A 87 2.42 -2.51 -1.25
C LEU A 87 1.38 -1.86 -0.34
N GLY A 88 1.37 -2.22 0.94
CA GLY A 88 0.57 -1.55 1.96
C GLY A 88 1.35 -0.44 2.67
N ILE A 89 0.74 0.72 2.87
CA ILE A 89 1.32 1.87 3.59
C ILE A 89 0.41 2.20 4.78
N CYS A 90 0.96 2.19 6.00
CA CYS A 90 0.23 2.52 7.24
C CYS A 90 -1.09 1.75 7.35
N TYR A 91 -2.25 2.41 7.24
CA TYR A 91 -3.56 1.75 7.25
C TYR A 91 -3.66 0.61 6.24
N GLY A 92 -3.22 0.82 5.01
CA GLY A 92 -3.24 -0.22 3.96
C GLY A 92 -2.40 -1.45 4.32
N MET A 93 -1.26 -1.28 4.99
CA MET A 93 -0.45 -2.39 5.51
C MET A 93 -1.20 -3.14 6.62
N GLN A 94 -1.79 -2.42 7.56
CA GLN A 94 -2.56 -3.01 8.66
C GLN A 94 -3.78 -3.77 8.16
N LEU A 95 -4.49 -3.21 7.16
CA LEU A 95 -5.62 -3.84 6.51
C LEU A 95 -5.21 -5.15 5.81
N MET A 96 -4.12 -5.12 5.05
CA MET A 96 -3.56 -6.29 4.38
C MET A 96 -3.23 -7.40 5.40
N VAL A 97 -2.52 -7.06 6.48
CA VAL A 97 -2.18 -8.01 7.54
C VAL A 97 -3.44 -8.63 8.15
N LYS A 98 -4.44 -7.82 8.49
CA LYS A 98 -5.70 -8.29 9.06
C LYS A 98 -6.46 -9.19 8.10
N GLN A 99 -6.58 -8.81 6.83
CA GLN A 99 -7.32 -9.60 5.83
C GLN A 99 -6.63 -10.92 5.48
N LEU A 100 -5.31 -10.99 5.60
CA LEU A 100 -4.52 -12.19 5.33
C LEU A 100 -4.31 -13.08 6.58
N GLY A 101 -4.98 -12.75 7.70
CA GLY A 101 -5.00 -13.59 8.90
C GLY A 101 -3.91 -13.29 9.92
N GLY A 102 -3.21 -12.19 9.78
CA GLY A 102 -2.35 -11.64 10.84
C GLY A 102 -3.14 -10.90 11.91
N VAL A 103 -2.45 -10.41 12.92
CA VAL A 103 -3.04 -9.70 14.06
C VAL A 103 -2.48 -8.29 14.16
N VAL A 104 -3.36 -7.32 14.11
CA VAL A 104 -3.07 -5.91 14.42
C VAL A 104 -3.61 -5.65 15.82
N ILE A 105 -2.95 -4.85 16.61
CA ILE A 105 -3.40 -4.48 17.96
C ILE A 105 -3.43 -2.96 18.10
N LYS A 106 -4.36 -2.47 18.89
CA LYS A 106 -4.35 -1.07 19.30
C LYS A 106 -3.22 -0.85 20.30
N ALA A 107 -2.29 -0.01 19.97
CA ALA A 107 -1.16 0.29 20.84
C ALA A 107 -1.64 1.11 22.04
N LYS A 108 -1.89 0.46 23.18
CA LYS A 108 -2.41 1.10 24.40
C LYS A 108 -1.45 2.15 25.01
N ASN A 109 -0.14 2.06 24.73
CA ASN A 109 0.90 2.98 25.22
C ASN A 109 2.09 3.11 24.26
N LEU A 110 2.00 2.65 23.03
CA LEU A 110 3.07 2.58 22.05
C LEU A 110 2.68 3.26 20.73
N SER A 111 1.77 4.24 20.80
CA SER A 111 1.49 5.06 19.62
C SER A 111 2.78 5.75 19.20
N GLU A 112 3.28 5.41 18.03
CA GLU A 112 4.51 5.96 17.52
C GLU A 112 4.20 7.17 16.64
N TYR A 113 4.55 8.34 17.15
CA TYR A 113 4.45 9.59 16.43
C TYR A 113 5.80 10.30 16.42
N GLY A 114 6.25 10.68 15.23
CA GLY A 114 7.49 11.41 15.07
C GLY A 114 8.60 10.61 14.43
N ARG A 115 9.84 10.94 14.78
CA ARG A 115 11.04 10.39 14.15
C ARG A 115 11.50 9.14 14.88
N ALA A 116 11.62 8.03 14.16
CA ALA A 116 12.16 6.79 14.68
C ALA A 116 13.22 6.20 13.73
N PRO A 117 14.30 5.59 14.24
CA PRO A 117 15.23 4.86 13.41
C PRO A 117 14.58 3.54 12.96
N ILE A 118 14.78 3.17 11.70
CA ILE A 118 14.43 1.85 11.19
C ILE A 118 15.65 0.93 11.24
N ILE A 119 15.49 -0.25 11.76
CA ILE A 119 16.49 -1.32 11.70
C ILE A 119 16.11 -2.25 10.55
N ILE A 120 17.04 -2.46 9.62
CA ILE A 120 16.82 -3.27 8.43
C ILE A 120 17.38 -4.67 8.69
N ASP A 121 16.50 -5.68 8.62
CA ASP A 121 16.84 -7.08 8.82
C ASP A 121 17.25 -7.75 7.49
N ASP A 122 16.63 -7.33 6.39
CA ASP A 122 16.93 -7.78 5.03
C ASP A 122 17.06 -6.59 4.07
N ILE A 123 18.20 -6.47 3.41
CA ILE A 123 18.51 -5.38 2.48
C ILE A 123 18.07 -5.65 1.04
N ASN A 124 17.43 -6.80 0.79
CA ASN A 124 16.95 -7.15 -0.54
C ASN A 124 15.67 -6.39 -0.89
N ASP A 125 15.29 -6.47 -2.15
CA ASP A 125 14.04 -5.94 -2.70
C ASP A 125 13.68 -4.53 -2.23
N LEU A 126 12.65 -4.38 -1.40
CA LEU A 126 12.10 -3.10 -0.97
C LEU A 126 13.12 -2.26 -0.18
N MET A 127 14.02 -2.89 0.56
CA MET A 127 15.03 -2.20 1.39
C MET A 127 16.35 -1.99 0.68
N ARG A 128 16.45 -2.32 -0.61
CA ARG A 128 17.69 -2.11 -1.40
C ARG A 128 18.10 -0.64 -1.38
N ASN A 129 19.34 -0.38 -1.04
CA ASN A 129 19.94 0.96 -0.93
C ASN A 129 19.35 1.84 0.19
N VAL A 130 18.49 1.33 1.05
CA VAL A 130 18.11 2.03 2.27
C VAL A 130 19.19 1.84 3.31
N LYS A 131 19.68 2.95 3.85
CA LYS A 131 20.72 2.93 4.90
C LYS A 131 20.11 2.45 6.21
N ASN A 132 20.74 1.45 6.85
CA ASN A 132 20.32 1.00 8.18
C ASN A 132 20.35 2.15 9.18
N GLN A 133 19.41 2.18 10.11
CA GLN A 133 19.16 3.27 11.06
C GLN A 133 18.78 4.62 10.38
N SER A 134 18.24 4.56 9.16
CA SER A 134 17.58 5.73 8.56
C SER A 134 16.43 6.19 9.42
N ILE A 135 16.29 7.51 9.57
CA ILE A 135 15.18 8.09 10.35
C ILE A 135 13.91 8.11 9.50
N MET A 136 12.89 7.45 9.97
CA MET A 136 11.54 7.44 9.37
C MET A 136 10.57 8.25 10.22
N TRP A 137 9.50 8.74 9.59
CA TRP A 137 8.39 9.36 10.30
C TRP A 137 7.31 8.33 10.58
N MET A 138 7.03 8.14 11.85
CA MET A 138 5.94 7.28 12.32
C MET A 138 4.70 8.11 12.63
N SER A 139 3.54 7.59 12.25
CA SER A 139 2.24 8.23 12.51
C SER A 139 1.15 7.16 12.59
N HIS A 140 1.20 6.33 13.63
CA HIS A 140 0.21 5.27 13.81
C HIS A 140 -0.08 4.99 15.28
N GLY A 141 -1.35 4.65 15.56
CA GLY A 141 -1.82 4.21 16.87
C GLY A 141 -2.04 2.70 16.96
N ASP A 142 -2.00 2.00 15.84
CA ASP A 142 -2.14 0.55 15.75
C ASP A 142 -0.82 -0.06 15.28
N SER A 143 -0.48 -1.24 15.79
CA SER A 143 0.75 -1.96 15.43
C SER A 143 0.46 -3.41 15.04
N ILE A 144 1.33 -3.98 14.21
CA ILE A 144 1.27 -5.38 13.83
C ILE A 144 1.86 -6.22 14.96
N ASN A 145 1.06 -7.12 15.51
CA ASN A 145 1.49 -8.04 16.57
C ASN A 145 1.92 -9.40 15.99
N THR A 146 1.21 -9.86 14.97
CA THR A 146 1.50 -11.16 14.35
C THR A 146 1.38 -11.03 12.85
N LEU A 147 2.44 -11.41 12.13
CA LEU A 147 2.43 -11.45 10.67
C LEU A 147 1.58 -12.61 10.16
N PRO A 148 0.98 -12.49 8.96
CA PRO A 148 0.40 -13.64 8.27
C PRO A 148 1.46 -14.71 7.99
N SER A 149 1.05 -15.97 7.87
CA SER A 149 1.96 -17.13 7.80
C SER A 149 3.01 -17.08 6.68
N ASN A 150 2.72 -16.36 5.59
CA ASN A 150 3.62 -16.26 4.42
C ASN A 150 4.39 -14.93 4.36
N PHE A 151 4.41 -14.18 5.46
CA PHE A 151 5.11 -12.91 5.55
C PHE A 151 6.38 -13.05 6.36
N ILE A 152 7.41 -12.33 5.97
CA ILE A 152 8.65 -12.20 6.72
C ILE A 152 8.86 -10.74 7.11
N GLN A 153 9.45 -10.52 8.27
CA GLN A 153 9.90 -9.19 8.68
C GLN A 153 11.20 -8.88 7.97
N ILE A 154 11.25 -7.73 7.29
CA ILE A 154 12.46 -7.26 6.58
C ILE A 154 13.04 -6.01 7.23
N ALA A 155 12.29 -5.35 8.11
CA ALA A 155 12.73 -4.21 8.90
C ALA A 155 11.82 -4.01 10.11
N HIS A 156 12.29 -3.28 11.13
CA HIS A 156 11.53 -2.90 12.31
C HIS A 156 12.04 -1.59 12.93
#